data_b58a8769ac96cd023243010524de5a9b
#
_entry.id   b58a8769ac96cd023243010524de5a9b
#
_cell.length_a   1.000
_cell.length_b   1.000
_cell.length_c   1.000
_cell.angle_alpha   90.00
_cell.angle_beta   90.00
_cell.angle_gamma   90.00
#
_symmetry.space_group_name_H-M   'P 1'
#
loop_
_entity.id
_entity.type
_entity.pdbx_description
1 polymer ?
#
loop_
_entity_poly.entity_id
_entity_poly.type
_entity_poly.pdbx_seq_one_letter_code
_entity_poly.pdbx_strand_id
1 'polypeptide(L)'
;MTINASLLLLENSRVQENAGINSSSSGTGEAGKLIVNSDKIFLNNSDIEAQTESGKGGNITLNLKEILLLRNGSQISTTAGTAGAGGDGGNIIINAPNGFIVAIENENSDITANAFEGKGGNIEINASGIFGIQFREEATPLS
;
A
#
# COMPACT_ATOMS: atom_id res chain seq x y z
N MET A 1 -14.03 1.21 -1.18
CA MET A 1 -14.25 0.20 -0.12
C MET A 1 -13.85 0.77 1.23
N THR A 2 -14.62 0.51 2.28
CA THR A 2 -14.28 0.94 3.65
C THR A 2 -14.36 -0.26 4.57
N ILE A 3 -13.33 -0.45 5.38
CA ILE A 3 -13.21 -1.54 6.36
C ILE A 3 -13.07 -0.91 7.74
N ASN A 4 -13.87 -1.35 8.70
CA ASN A 4 -13.79 -0.95 10.10
C ASN A 4 -13.61 -2.20 10.97
N ALA A 5 -12.53 -2.22 11.75
CA ALA A 5 -12.19 -3.35 12.60
C ALA A 5 -11.36 -2.91 13.81
N SER A 6 -11.41 -3.65 14.92
CA SER A 6 -10.43 -3.43 16.00
C SER A 6 -9.08 -4.04 15.64
N LEU A 7 -9.09 -5.17 14.94
CA LEU A 7 -7.91 -5.84 14.43
C LEU A 7 -8.15 -6.26 12.99
N LEU A 8 -7.28 -5.86 12.10
CA LEU A 8 -7.18 -6.41 10.76
C LEU A 8 -5.93 -7.28 10.70
N LEU A 9 -6.13 -8.57 10.52
CA LEU A 9 -5.07 -9.56 10.39
C LEU A 9 -5.15 -10.20 9.01
N LEU A 10 -4.09 -10.04 8.22
CA LEU A 10 -3.93 -10.72 6.94
C LEU A 10 -2.68 -11.60 7.00
N GLU A 11 -2.86 -12.89 6.77
CA GLU A 11 -1.78 -13.87 6.79
C GLU A 11 -1.79 -14.73 5.53
N ASN A 12 -0.62 -14.85 4.91
CA ASN A 12 -0.38 -15.72 3.75
C ASN A 12 -1.37 -15.52 2.59
N SER A 13 -1.85 -14.30 2.42
CA SER A 13 -2.83 -13.99 1.37
C SER A 13 -2.21 -13.89 -0.03
N ARG A 14 -0.90 -13.99 -0.16
CA ARG A 14 -0.17 -14.05 -1.44
C ARG A 14 -0.14 -15.42 -2.11
N VAL A 15 -0.57 -16.46 -1.44
CA VAL A 15 -0.52 -17.83 -1.98
C VAL A 15 -1.47 -18.02 -3.16
N GLN A 16 -2.44 -17.12 -3.31
CA GLN A 16 -3.37 -17.08 -4.46
C GLN A 16 -3.27 -15.71 -5.11
N GLU A 17 -3.22 -15.66 -6.43
CA GLU A 17 -3.30 -14.42 -7.19
C GLU A 17 -4.54 -13.62 -6.75
N ASN A 18 -4.37 -12.34 -6.47
CA ASN A 18 -5.40 -11.43 -5.98
C ASN A 18 -5.94 -11.72 -4.56
N ALA A 19 -5.18 -12.44 -3.73
CA ALA A 19 -5.52 -12.56 -2.32
C ALA A 19 -5.01 -11.34 -1.53
N GLY A 20 -5.75 -10.94 -0.51
CA GLY A 20 -5.46 -9.72 0.26
C GLY A 20 -6.63 -8.76 0.19
N ILE A 21 -6.40 -7.52 0.55
CA ILE A 21 -7.38 -6.44 0.37
C ILE A 21 -7.04 -5.72 -0.93
N ASN A 22 -7.91 -5.83 -1.91
CA ASN A 22 -7.67 -5.35 -3.25
C ASN A 22 -8.81 -4.43 -3.72
N SER A 23 -8.47 -3.25 -4.19
CA SER A 23 -9.36 -2.30 -4.87
C SER A 23 -8.81 -1.91 -6.24
N SER A 24 -8.20 -2.87 -6.92
CA SER A 24 -7.52 -2.67 -8.21
C SER A 24 -8.48 -2.69 -9.39
N SER A 25 -8.05 -2.17 -10.52
CA SER A 25 -8.77 -2.18 -11.79
C SER A 25 -7.95 -2.86 -12.87
N SER A 26 -8.57 -3.80 -13.57
CA SER A 26 -8.02 -4.46 -14.76
C SER A 26 -8.57 -3.82 -16.01
N GLY A 27 -7.99 -2.75 -16.47
CA GLY A 27 -8.46 -2.05 -17.67
C GLY A 27 -8.07 -0.57 -17.63
N THR A 28 -8.74 0.25 -18.43
CA THR A 28 -8.45 1.69 -18.55
C THR A 28 -9.08 2.54 -17.42
N GLY A 29 -9.82 1.92 -16.52
CA GLY A 29 -10.46 2.60 -15.39
C GLY A 29 -9.47 2.92 -14.27
N GLU A 30 -9.83 3.89 -13.45
CA GLU A 30 -9.09 4.19 -12.22
C GLU A 30 -9.37 3.12 -11.17
N ALA A 31 -8.38 2.77 -10.36
CA ALA A 31 -8.61 1.94 -9.19
C ALA A 31 -9.44 2.68 -8.14
N GLY A 32 -10.15 1.94 -7.31
CA GLY A 32 -11.02 2.49 -6.30
C GLY A 32 -10.29 3.11 -5.11
N LYS A 33 -11.04 3.73 -4.23
CA LYS A 33 -10.56 4.22 -2.94
C LYS A 33 -10.75 3.14 -1.89
N LEU A 34 -9.69 2.87 -1.13
CA LEU A 34 -9.70 1.97 0.00
C LEU A 34 -9.46 2.75 1.30
N ILE A 35 -10.33 2.59 2.26
CA ILE A 35 -10.19 3.16 3.61
C ILE A 35 -10.24 2.02 4.62
N VAL A 36 -9.26 1.93 5.48
CA VAL A 36 -9.23 1.01 6.61
C VAL A 36 -9.14 1.82 7.90
N ASN A 37 -10.10 1.62 8.78
CA ASN A 37 -10.10 2.17 10.14
C ASN A 37 -9.94 1.00 11.11
N SER A 38 -8.82 0.94 11.83
CA SER A 38 -8.52 -0.16 12.74
C SER A 38 -7.67 0.31 13.92
N ASP A 39 -7.72 -0.41 15.02
CA ASP A 39 -6.77 -0.16 16.09
C ASP A 39 -5.40 -0.72 15.72
N LYS A 40 -5.39 -1.92 15.13
CA LYS A 40 -4.19 -2.65 14.73
C LYS A 40 -4.34 -3.24 13.33
N ILE A 41 -3.29 -3.17 12.53
CA ILE A 41 -3.19 -3.86 11.24
C ILE A 41 -1.92 -4.70 11.24
N PHE A 42 -2.07 -6.00 11.03
CA PHE A 42 -0.97 -6.95 10.88
C PHE A 42 -1.02 -7.58 9.50
N LEU A 43 0.06 -7.39 8.74
CA LEU A 43 0.26 -8.01 7.43
C LEU A 43 1.43 -8.98 7.53
N ASN A 44 1.19 -10.23 7.20
CA ASN A 44 2.22 -11.27 7.17
C ASN A 44 2.12 -12.01 5.82
N ASN A 45 3.10 -11.81 4.96
CA ASN A 45 3.08 -12.33 3.60
C ASN A 45 1.74 -12.01 2.89
N SER A 46 1.34 -10.75 2.96
CA SER A 46 0.01 -10.29 2.54
C SER A 46 0.05 -8.87 2.00
N ASP A 47 -0.89 -8.53 1.12
CA ASP A 47 -0.90 -7.26 0.42
C ASP A 47 -2.19 -6.47 0.63
N ILE A 48 -2.06 -5.15 0.65
CA ILE A 48 -3.15 -4.19 0.51
C ILE A 48 -2.88 -3.38 -0.76
N GLU A 49 -3.77 -3.48 -1.75
CA GLU A 49 -3.50 -2.95 -3.07
C GLU A 49 -4.66 -2.13 -3.65
N ALA A 50 -4.31 -1.08 -4.37
CA ALA A 50 -5.21 -0.33 -5.23
C ALA A 50 -4.48 0.02 -6.53
N GLN A 51 -4.18 -1.01 -7.32
CA GLN A 51 -3.39 -0.93 -8.54
C GLN A 51 -4.25 -0.82 -9.80
N THR A 52 -3.68 -0.35 -10.89
CA THR A 52 -4.31 -0.40 -12.22
C THR A 52 -3.35 -0.94 -13.27
N GLU A 53 -3.92 -1.61 -14.28
CA GLU A 53 -3.15 -2.02 -15.47
C GLU A 53 -2.85 -0.84 -16.39
N SER A 54 -3.79 0.07 -16.57
CA SER A 54 -3.67 1.17 -17.53
C SER A 54 -4.52 2.40 -17.16
N GLY A 55 -4.55 2.79 -15.93
CA GLY A 55 -5.27 3.96 -15.45
C GLY A 55 -4.59 4.54 -14.23
N LYS A 56 -5.21 5.51 -13.57
CA LYS A 56 -4.67 6.04 -12.32
C LYS A 56 -4.80 5.02 -11.20
N GLY A 57 -3.75 4.85 -10.42
CA GLY A 57 -3.77 4.09 -9.19
C GLY A 57 -4.83 4.63 -8.22
N GLY A 58 -5.41 3.74 -7.44
CA GLY A 58 -6.38 4.13 -6.42
C GLY A 58 -5.70 4.73 -5.19
N ASN A 59 -6.51 5.26 -4.29
CA ASN A 59 -5.99 5.83 -3.05
C ASN A 59 -6.22 4.87 -1.88
N ILE A 60 -5.21 4.71 -1.04
CA ILE A 60 -5.29 3.93 0.20
C ILE A 60 -5.17 4.88 1.39
N THR A 61 -6.11 4.78 2.32
CA THR A 61 -6.04 5.50 3.59
C THR A 61 -6.16 4.48 4.73
N LEU A 62 -5.14 4.43 5.58
CA LEU A 62 -5.12 3.61 6.78
C LEU A 62 -5.16 4.51 8.00
N ASN A 63 -6.20 4.40 8.80
CA ASN A 63 -6.34 5.11 10.06
C ASN A 63 -6.19 4.12 11.21
N LEU A 64 -5.16 4.30 12.02
CA LEU A 64 -4.74 3.37 13.06
C LEU A 64 -4.66 4.06 14.41
N LYS A 65 -4.92 3.32 15.49
CA LYS A 65 -4.69 3.81 16.85
C LYS A 65 -3.37 3.36 17.43
N GLU A 66 -2.96 2.11 17.15
CA GLU A 66 -1.83 1.49 17.85
C GLU A 66 -0.68 1.11 16.94
N ILE A 67 -0.88 0.21 15.95
CA ILE A 67 0.23 -0.32 15.17
C ILE A 67 -0.18 -0.80 13.77
N LEU A 68 0.69 -0.51 12.81
CA LEU A 68 0.78 -1.20 11.52
C LEU A 68 2.05 -2.04 11.52
N LEU A 69 1.91 -3.36 11.44
CA LEU A 69 3.04 -4.29 11.35
C LEU A 69 3.06 -4.98 10.00
N LEU A 70 4.20 -4.88 9.31
CA LEU A 70 4.47 -5.51 8.02
C LEU A 70 5.54 -6.59 8.19
N ARG A 71 5.22 -7.82 7.80
CA ARG A 71 6.11 -8.98 7.91
C ARG A 71 6.20 -9.76 6.59
N ASN A 72 7.33 -10.41 6.41
CA ASN A 72 7.56 -11.40 5.35
C ASN A 72 7.18 -10.94 3.94
N GLY A 73 7.70 -9.79 3.53
CA GLY A 73 7.50 -9.25 2.19
C GLY A 73 6.10 -8.70 1.93
N SER A 74 5.37 -8.30 2.97
CA SER A 74 4.05 -7.68 2.79
C SER A 74 4.13 -6.33 2.10
N GLN A 75 3.11 -6.00 1.30
CA GLN A 75 3.09 -4.76 0.53
C GLN A 75 1.81 -3.95 0.75
N ILE A 76 1.98 -2.63 0.73
CA ILE A 76 0.88 -1.68 0.56
C ILE A 76 1.19 -0.89 -0.72
N SER A 77 0.36 -1.02 -1.75
CA SER A 77 0.71 -0.52 -3.09
C SER A 77 -0.46 0.17 -3.80
N THR A 78 -0.16 1.32 -4.43
CA THR A 78 -1.06 2.03 -5.33
C THR A 78 -0.44 2.22 -6.72
N THR A 79 0.27 1.21 -7.21
CA THR A 79 0.99 1.26 -8.48
C THR A 79 0.05 1.40 -9.67
N ALA A 80 0.37 2.28 -10.60
CA ALA A 80 -0.35 2.49 -11.84
C ALA A 80 0.40 1.94 -13.04
N GLY A 81 -0.33 1.49 -14.06
CA GLY A 81 0.24 1.06 -15.34
C GLY A 81 0.95 -0.29 -15.28
N THR A 82 0.49 -1.23 -14.46
CA THR A 82 1.14 -2.55 -14.29
C THR A 82 1.25 -3.36 -15.59
N ALA A 83 0.42 -3.07 -16.59
CA ALA A 83 0.52 -3.64 -17.94
C ALA A 83 1.39 -2.82 -18.90
N GLY A 84 2.17 -1.85 -18.41
CA GLY A 84 3.02 -0.98 -19.24
C GLY A 84 2.27 0.14 -19.95
N ALA A 85 1.05 0.46 -19.53
CA ALA A 85 0.27 1.59 -20.03
C ALA A 85 0.32 2.76 -19.04
N GLY A 86 0.10 3.98 -19.51
CA GLY A 86 0.19 5.19 -18.70
C GLY A 86 -0.80 5.26 -17.55
N GLY A 87 -0.57 6.17 -16.65
CA GLY A 87 -1.38 6.47 -15.46
C GLY A 87 -0.50 6.91 -14.30
N ASP A 88 -0.99 7.85 -13.52
CA ASP A 88 -0.27 8.28 -12.31
C ASP A 88 -0.55 7.33 -11.15
N GLY A 89 0.44 7.11 -10.30
CA GLY A 89 0.27 6.35 -9.05
C GLY A 89 -0.73 7.03 -8.12
N GLY A 90 -1.47 6.25 -7.36
CA GLY A 90 -2.39 6.77 -6.35
C GLY A 90 -1.65 7.16 -5.06
N ASN A 91 -2.35 7.81 -4.15
CA ASN A 91 -1.78 8.25 -2.90
C ASN A 91 -2.02 7.24 -1.78
N ILE A 92 -1.05 7.14 -0.88
CA ILE A 92 -1.16 6.36 0.35
C ILE A 92 -1.08 7.33 1.53
N ILE A 93 -2.07 7.28 2.40
CA ILE A 93 -2.11 8.06 3.63
C ILE A 93 -2.20 7.09 4.81
N ILE A 94 -1.26 7.15 5.73
CA ILE A 94 -1.25 6.34 6.95
C ILE A 94 -1.28 7.27 8.15
N ASN A 95 -2.40 7.28 8.86
CA ASN A 95 -2.62 8.09 10.05
C ASN A 95 -2.59 7.21 11.30
N ALA A 96 -1.52 7.30 12.06
CA ALA A 96 -1.33 6.65 13.35
C ALA A 96 -0.72 7.62 14.36
N PRO A 97 -1.40 8.74 14.70
CA PRO A 97 -0.77 9.85 15.44
C PRO A 97 -0.24 9.45 16.81
N ASN A 98 -0.82 8.43 17.42
CA ASN A 98 -0.35 7.86 18.70
C ASN A 98 0.17 6.43 18.55
N GLY A 99 0.35 5.98 17.31
CA GLY A 99 0.74 4.62 16.99
C GLY A 99 2.09 4.53 16.29
N PHE A 100 2.43 3.31 15.92
CA PHE A 100 3.71 2.99 15.31
C PHE A 100 3.53 2.24 13.99
N ILE A 101 4.49 2.43 13.10
CA ILE A 101 4.61 1.66 11.86
C ILE A 101 5.91 0.87 11.96
N VAL A 102 5.79 -0.44 11.84
CA VAL A 102 6.91 -1.37 12.02
C VAL A 102 7.00 -2.33 10.86
N ALA A 103 8.16 -2.39 10.24
CA ALA A 103 8.56 -3.46 9.34
C ALA A 103 9.85 -4.10 9.87
N ILE A 104 10.10 -5.33 9.52
CA ILE A 104 11.32 -6.03 9.92
C ILE A 104 12.34 -5.91 8.78
N GLU A 105 13.53 -5.43 9.09
CA GLU A 105 14.63 -5.36 8.15
C GLU A 105 14.91 -6.74 7.54
N ASN A 106 15.26 -6.75 6.26
CA ASN A 106 15.55 -7.96 5.48
C ASN A 106 14.36 -8.87 5.18
N GLU A 107 13.14 -8.52 5.57
CA GLU A 107 11.93 -9.23 5.14
C GLU A 107 11.31 -8.67 3.86
N ASN A 108 11.86 -7.59 3.32
CA ASN A 108 11.44 -6.98 2.05
C ASN A 108 9.96 -6.57 2.00
N SER A 109 9.47 -6.00 3.08
CA SER A 109 8.13 -5.41 3.12
C SER A 109 8.17 -3.96 2.64
N ASP A 110 7.24 -3.55 1.78
CA ASP A 110 7.29 -2.25 1.10
C ASP A 110 5.95 -1.50 1.16
N ILE A 111 6.06 -0.17 1.11
CA ILE A 111 4.93 0.73 0.85
C ILE A 111 5.27 1.51 -0.42
N THR A 112 4.50 1.35 -1.49
CA THR A 112 4.84 1.88 -2.81
C THR A 112 3.66 2.61 -3.47
N ALA A 113 3.97 3.73 -4.12
CA ALA A 113 3.02 4.51 -4.89
C ALA A 113 3.62 4.83 -6.28
N ASN A 114 3.96 3.78 -7.02
CA ASN A 114 4.70 3.87 -8.27
C ASN A 114 3.80 4.08 -9.49
N ALA A 115 4.40 4.50 -10.60
CA ALA A 115 3.78 4.48 -11.93
C ALA A 115 4.80 4.02 -12.97
N PHE A 116 4.37 3.20 -13.95
CA PHE A 116 5.28 2.73 -15.00
C PHE A 116 5.63 3.82 -16.01
N GLU A 117 4.67 4.65 -16.41
CA GLU A 117 4.90 5.73 -17.38
C GLU A 117 4.43 7.10 -16.88
N GLY A 118 3.65 7.16 -15.82
CA GLY A 118 3.16 8.39 -15.21
C GLY A 118 4.03 8.87 -14.04
N LYS A 119 3.48 9.76 -13.26
CA LYS A 119 4.10 10.21 -12.00
C LYS A 119 3.73 9.26 -10.88
N GLY A 120 4.69 8.91 -10.02
CA GLY A 120 4.39 8.24 -8.75
C GLY A 120 3.44 9.07 -7.91
N GLY A 121 2.69 8.42 -7.05
CA GLY A 121 1.82 9.08 -6.08
C GLY A 121 2.60 9.53 -4.83
N ASN A 122 1.89 10.17 -3.93
CA ASN A 122 2.46 10.59 -2.65
C ASN A 122 2.19 9.56 -1.56
N ILE A 123 3.18 9.36 -0.69
CA ILE A 123 3.02 8.58 0.54
C ILE A 123 3.17 9.55 1.70
N GLU A 124 2.10 9.68 2.47
CA GLU A 124 2.06 10.52 3.68
C GLU A 124 1.88 9.63 4.90
N ILE A 125 2.80 9.73 5.85
CA ILE A 125 2.76 8.94 7.08
C ILE A 125 2.82 9.88 8.28
N ASN A 126 1.81 9.80 9.13
CA ASN A 126 1.75 10.47 10.42
C ASN A 126 1.73 9.41 11.52
N ALA A 127 2.83 9.27 12.24
CA ALA A 127 3.00 8.26 13.29
C ALA A 127 3.88 8.77 14.42
N SER A 128 3.75 8.19 15.60
CA SER A 128 4.66 8.47 16.73
C SER A 128 6.05 7.90 16.49
N GLY A 129 6.17 6.82 15.73
CA GLY A 129 7.44 6.23 15.34
C GLY A 129 7.30 5.31 14.14
N ILE A 130 8.37 5.24 13.35
CA ILE A 130 8.48 4.39 12.16
C ILE A 130 9.78 3.59 12.28
N PHE A 131 9.69 2.28 12.20
CA PHE A 131 10.81 1.36 12.39
C PHE A 131 10.91 0.37 11.22
N GLY A 132 12.14 0.14 10.76
CA GLY A 132 12.42 -0.86 9.72
C GLY A 132 12.01 -0.46 8.31
N ILE A 133 11.54 0.75 8.09
CA ILE A 133 11.20 1.29 6.77
C ILE A 133 12.24 2.31 6.36
N GLN A 134 12.78 2.16 5.17
CA GLN A 134 13.67 3.12 4.54
C GLN A 134 12.91 3.90 3.48
N PHE A 135 12.94 5.22 3.57
CA PHE A 135 12.38 6.09 2.54
C PHE A 135 13.33 6.16 1.35
N ARG A 136 12.81 5.84 0.17
CA ARG A 136 13.53 5.96 -1.10
C ARG A 136 12.65 6.65 -2.13
N GLU A 137 13.20 7.64 -2.81
CA GLU A 137 12.64 8.06 -4.09
C GLU A 137 13.19 7.11 -5.15
N GLU A 138 12.32 6.55 -5.97
CA GLU A 138 12.78 5.77 -7.09
C GLU A 138 13.46 6.71 -8.09
N ALA A 139 14.71 6.42 -8.40
CA ALA A 139 15.41 7.17 -9.44
C ALA A 139 14.64 7.01 -10.76
N THR A 140 14.30 8.13 -11.39
CA THR A 140 13.73 8.10 -12.73
C THR A 140 14.66 7.29 -13.62
N PRO A 141 14.20 6.21 -14.30
CA PRO A 141 15.07 5.47 -15.18
C PRO A 141 15.67 6.42 -16.21
N LEU A 142 16.97 6.41 -16.30
CA LEU A 142 17.67 7.10 -17.40
C LEU A 142 17.27 6.41 -18.69
N SER A 143 16.47 7.10 -19.45
CA SER A 143 16.12 6.66 -20.80
C SER A 143 17.31 6.81 -21.74
#